data_2224c1447fd3634475751af8f72ceb7a
#
_entry.id   2224c1447fd3634475751af8f72ceb7a
#
_cell.length_a   1.000
_cell.length_b   1.000
_cell.length_c   1.000
_cell.angle_alpha   90.00
_cell.angle_beta   90.00
_cell.angle_gamma   90.00
#
_symmetry.space_group_name_H-M   'P 1'
#
loop_
_entity.id
_entity.type
_entity.pdbx_description
1 polymer ?
#
loop_
_entity_poly.entity_id
_entity_poly.type
_entity_poly.pdbx_seq_one_letter_code
_entity_poly.pdbx_strand_id
1 'polypeptide(L)'
;MRKIETTGITYIEPVPGATTEWYYGMDREQGDLYEAEEIYRTGLPVKECRLCLVHYPEGTVYTPIHGTEGQYCEAPVYLDGGIYMINVDFPKSMIQILRFDCEDHKTDIHAELPLSSVKDCYNLRLDVTPLTLTRQSSGENSFQIAWPEKTAFRMEAHESFFLRDGEKLFFNKWYEEGEGADYRYREETVVRDLSGNVTEILPGDVMLMPDGEIWHLG
;
A
#
# COMPACT_ATOMS: atom_id res chain seq x y z
N MET A 1 0.20 -14.59 30.12
CA MET A 1 0.16 -14.48 28.66
C MET A 1 -1.31 -14.46 28.25
N ARG A 2 -1.72 -13.47 27.48
CA ARG A 2 -3.09 -13.36 26.94
C ARG A 2 -3.13 -14.03 25.58
N LYS A 3 -4.11 -14.87 25.32
CA LYS A 3 -4.36 -15.48 24.01
C LYS A 3 -5.37 -14.63 23.24
N ILE A 4 -5.08 -14.31 22.00
CA ILE A 4 -5.98 -13.59 21.07
C ILE A 4 -6.34 -14.57 19.95
N GLU A 5 -7.63 -14.74 19.70
CA GLU A 5 -8.15 -15.63 18.66
C GLU A 5 -8.31 -14.86 17.34
N THR A 6 -7.40 -15.08 16.43
CA THR A 6 -7.32 -14.38 15.14
C THR A 6 -7.75 -15.24 13.94
N THR A 7 -8.57 -16.28 14.22
CA THR A 7 -9.10 -17.21 13.18
C THR A 7 -8.02 -17.88 12.31
N GLY A 8 -6.87 -18.22 12.95
CA GLY A 8 -5.76 -18.90 12.27
C GLY A 8 -4.65 -17.98 11.74
N ILE A 9 -4.84 -16.68 11.75
CA ILE A 9 -3.78 -15.72 11.42
C ILE A 9 -2.81 -15.67 12.61
N THR A 10 -1.54 -15.99 12.38
CA THR A 10 -0.54 -16.19 13.45
C THR A 10 0.42 -15.01 13.64
N TYR A 11 0.35 -14.02 12.77
CA TYR A 11 1.20 -12.83 12.82
C TYR A 11 0.34 -11.58 12.65
N ILE A 12 0.62 -10.56 13.47
CA ILE A 12 0.00 -9.24 13.35
C ILE A 12 1.08 -8.17 13.44
N GLU A 13 0.86 -7.05 12.77
CA GLU A 13 1.74 -5.88 12.78
C GLU A 13 0.93 -4.60 12.95
N PRO A 14 1.55 -3.48 13.39
CA PRO A 14 0.85 -2.21 13.52
C PRO A 14 0.26 -1.75 12.17
N VAL A 15 -0.95 -1.21 12.19
CA VAL A 15 -1.53 -0.55 11.02
C VAL A 15 -0.74 0.73 10.74
N PRO A 16 -0.14 0.90 9.55
CA PRO A 16 0.60 2.11 9.19
C PRO A 16 -0.26 3.37 9.37
N GLY A 17 0.31 4.40 9.99
CA GLY A 17 -0.38 5.66 10.30
C GLY A 17 -1.29 5.61 11.54
N ALA A 18 -1.60 4.43 12.08
CA ALA A 18 -2.29 4.33 13.35
C ALA A 18 -1.33 4.68 14.51
N THR A 19 -1.88 5.27 15.56
CA THR A 19 -1.25 5.20 16.88
C THR A 19 -1.15 3.72 17.29
N THR A 20 -0.42 3.40 18.36
CA THR A 20 -0.16 2.03 18.82
C THR A 20 -1.39 1.21 19.24
N GLU A 21 -2.57 1.58 18.76
CA GLU A 21 -3.84 0.98 19.16
C GLU A 21 -4.37 -0.08 18.19
N TRP A 22 -4.00 0.00 16.90
CA TRP A 22 -4.51 -0.89 15.88
C TRP A 22 -3.41 -1.73 15.25
N TYR A 23 -3.68 -3.01 15.16
CA TYR A 23 -2.84 -4.01 14.52
C TYR A 23 -3.66 -4.73 13.45
N TYR A 24 -3.00 -5.25 12.43
CA TYR A 24 -3.66 -6.09 11.43
C TYR A 24 -2.88 -7.38 11.19
N GLY A 25 -3.58 -8.39 10.76
CA GLY A 25 -3.01 -9.63 10.25
C GLY A 25 -3.73 -10.04 8.99
N MET A 26 -2.99 -10.69 8.09
CA MET A 26 -3.50 -11.15 6.81
C MET A 26 -3.14 -12.61 6.58
N ASP A 27 -4.03 -13.30 5.88
CA ASP A 27 -3.82 -14.66 5.40
C ASP A 27 -3.47 -14.58 3.90
N ARG A 28 -2.20 -14.71 3.58
CA ARG A 28 -1.65 -14.57 2.22
C ARG A 28 -1.12 -15.91 1.71
N GLU A 29 -1.97 -16.91 1.58
CA GLU A 29 -1.53 -18.24 1.11
C GLU A 29 -0.97 -18.24 -0.32
N GLN A 30 -1.33 -17.27 -1.15
CA GLN A 30 -0.94 -17.18 -2.57
C GLN A 30 -0.05 -15.97 -2.85
N GLY A 31 0.74 -15.52 -1.86
CA GLY A 31 1.67 -14.43 -2.03
C GLY A 31 1.04 -13.05 -1.90
N ASP A 32 1.50 -12.08 -2.69
CA ASP A 32 0.97 -10.73 -2.72
C ASP A 32 -0.21 -10.59 -3.70
N LEU A 33 -0.76 -9.39 -3.80
CA LEU A 33 -1.90 -9.09 -4.67
C LEU A 33 -1.56 -9.28 -6.16
N TYR A 34 -0.31 -9.02 -6.57
CA TYR A 34 0.12 -9.22 -7.95
C TYR A 34 0.25 -10.71 -8.29
N GLU A 35 0.79 -11.52 -7.38
CA GLU A 35 0.90 -12.97 -7.56
C GLU A 35 -0.50 -13.61 -7.64
N ALA A 36 -1.46 -13.14 -6.83
CA ALA A 36 -2.85 -13.57 -6.92
C ALA A 36 -3.49 -13.19 -8.26
N GLU A 37 -3.19 -12.00 -8.80
CA GLU A 37 -3.64 -11.61 -10.13
C GLU A 37 -3.05 -12.50 -11.23
N GLU A 38 -1.77 -12.84 -11.16
CA GLU A 38 -1.13 -13.75 -12.10
C GLU A 38 -1.78 -15.13 -12.08
N ILE A 39 -2.08 -15.68 -10.90
CA ILE A 39 -2.82 -16.94 -10.74
C ILE A 39 -4.19 -16.84 -11.44
N TYR A 40 -4.94 -15.76 -11.18
CA TYR A 40 -6.24 -15.55 -11.82
C TYR A 40 -6.13 -15.48 -13.34
N ARG A 41 -5.14 -14.79 -13.89
CA ARG A 41 -4.89 -14.67 -15.34
C ARG A 41 -4.58 -16.01 -16.02
N THR A 42 -4.02 -16.98 -15.28
CA THR A 42 -3.82 -18.35 -15.79
C THR A 42 -5.08 -19.20 -15.77
N GLY A 43 -6.19 -18.69 -15.25
CA GLY A 43 -7.45 -19.42 -15.10
C GLY A 43 -7.50 -20.34 -13.89
N LEU A 44 -6.54 -20.24 -12.98
CA LEU A 44 -6.55 -20.97 -11.72
C LEU A 44 -7.36 -20.23 -10.66
N PRO A 45 -7.95 -20.95 -9.68
CA PRO A 45 -8.70 -20.29 -8.61
C PRO A 45 -7.79 -19.49 -7.70
N VAL A 46 -8.17 -18.24 -7.44
CA VAL A 46 -7.56 -17.42 -6.41
C VAL A 46 -8.23 -17.79 -5.09
N LYS A 47 -7.45 -18.27 -4.14
CA LYS A 47 -7.93 -18.58 -2.79
C LYS A 47 -8.35 -17.30 -2.07
N GLU A 48 -9.16 -17.48 -1.05
CA GLU A 48 -9.58 -16.37 -0.20
C GLU A 48 -8.39 -15.71 0.51
N CYS A 49 -8.43 -14.39 0.60
CA CYS A 49 -7.57 -13.62 1.49
C CYS A 49 -8.42 -13.04 2.61
N ARG A 50 -8.02 -13.27 3.86
CA ARG A 50 -8.69 -12.74 5.04
C ARG A 50 -7.83 -11.66 5.68
N LEU A 51 -8.48 -10.63 6.22
CA LEU A 51 -7.82 -9.60 7.00
C LEU A 51 -8.54 -9.46 8.34
N CYS A 52 -7.77 -9.51 9.42
CA CYS A 52 -8.25 -9.19 10.76
C CYS A 52 -7.60 -7.91 11.28
N LEU A 53 -8.35 -7.16 12.06
CA LEU A 53 -7.89 -6.03 12.85
C LEU A 53 -7.94 -6.40 14.34
N VAL A 54 -6.92 -5.99 15.09
CA VAL A 54 -6.85 -6.23 16.53
C VAL A 54 -6.68 -4.90 17.22
N HIS A 55 -7.62 -4.57 18.10
CA HIS A 55 -7.56 -3.36 18.90
C HIS A 55 -6.80 -3.60 20.21
N TYR A 56 -5.78 -2.78 20.48
CA TYR A 56 -5.01 -2.76 21.71
C TYR A 56 -5.51 -1.61 22.61
N PRO A 57 -5.61 -1.79 23.96
CA PRO A 57 -5.10 -2.95 24.74
C PRO A 57 -6.12 -4.09 24.94
N GLU A 58 -7.36 -3.95 24.49
CA GLU A 58 -8.46 -4.90 24.77
C GLU A 58 -8.23 -6.24 24.09
N GLY A 59 -7.54 -6.26 22.93
CA GLY A 59 -7.33 -7.44 22.09
C GLY A 59 -8.62 -7.91 21.43
N THR A 60 -9.56 -7.00 21.21
CA THR A 60 -10.76 -7.27 20.42
C THR A 60 -10.37 -7.48 18.97
N VAL A 61 -10.91 -8.51 18.35
CA VAL A 61 -10.62 -8.88 16.96
C VAL A 61 -11.84 -8.57 16.09
N TYR A 62 -11.59 -7.89 14.99
CA TYR A 62 -12.57 -7.59 13.93
C TYR A 62 -12.10 -8.25 12.63
N THR A 63 -13.04 -8.66 11.78
CA THR A 63 -12.73 -9.26 10.48
C THR A 63 -13.44 -8.48 9.38
N PRO A 64 -12.90 -7.33 8.98
CA PRO A 64 -13.52 -6.48 7.95
C PRO A 64 -13.56 -7.16 6.57
N ILE A 65 -12.62 -8.08 6.29
CA ILE A 65 -12.58 -8.89 5.08
C ILE A 65 -12.58 -10.36 5.50
N HIS A 66 -13.72 -11.03 5.25
CA HIS A 66 -13.94 -12.42 5.66
C HIS A 66 -13.28 -13.45 4.74
N GLY A 67 -12.82 -13.04 3.59
CA GLY A 67 -12.33 -13.90 2.53
C GLY A 67 -13.47 -14.50 1.68
N THR A 68 -13.26 -14.47 0.40
CA THR A 68 -14.12 -15.11 -0.60
C THR A 68 -13.22 -15.56 -1.75
N GLU A 69 -13.43 -16.75 -2.28
CA GLU A 69 -12.68 -17.23 -3.45
C GLU A 69 -12.77 -16.22 -4.59
N GLY A 70 -11.62 -15.89 -5.17
CA GLY A 70 -11.49 -14.88 -6.22
C GLY A 70 -11.35 -13.44 -5.69
N GLN A 71 -11.37 -13.22 -4.38
CA GLN A 71 -11.10 -11.92 -3.76
C GLN A 71 -9.76 -11.96 -3.05
N TYR A 72 -9.00 -10.86 -3.18
CA TYR A 72 -7.69 -10.72 -2.54
C TYR A 72 -7.48 -9.31 -2.02
N CYS A 73 -6.79 -9.18 -0.91
CA CYS A 73 -6.62 -7.91 -0.21
C CYS A 73 -5.15 -7.52 -0.04
N GLU A 74 -4.91 -6.24 0.21
CA GLU A 74 -3.60 -5.68 0.48
C GLU A 74 -3.57 -5.01 1.87
N ALA A 75 -2.35 -4.71 2.36
CA ALA A 75 -2.14 -4.13 3.67
C ALA A 75 -2.99 -2.87 3.90
N PRO A 76 -3.60 -2.71 5.09
CA PRO A 76 -4.41 -1.55 5.41
C PRO A 76 -3.55 -0.33 5.73
N VAL A 77 -4.18 0.86 5.71
CA VAL A 77 -3.62 2.12 6.20
C VAL A 77 -4.64 2.84 7.08
N TYR A 78 -4.15 3.61 8.05
CA TYR A 78 -5.00 4.39 8.94
C TYR A 78 -5.04 5.87 8.50
N LEU A 79 -6.22 6.46 8.50
CA LEU A 79 -6.43 7.89 8.28
C LEU A 79 -7.69 8.36 9.01
N ASP A 80 -7.57 9.40 9.84
CA ASP A 80 -8.68 10.15 10.45
C ASP A 80 -9.78 9.25 11.05
N GLY A 81 -9.41 8.32 11.94
CA GLY A 81 -10.35 7.44 12.63
C GLY A 81 -10.92 6.30 11.76
N GLY A 82 -10.38 6.11 10.56
CA GLY A 82 -10.72 5.01 9.67
C GLY A 82 -9.51 4.16 9.28
N ILE A 83 -9.72 2.87 9.09
CA ILE A 83 -8.73 1.96 8.52
C ILE A 83 -9.19 1.62 7.11
N TYR A 84 -8.37 1.96 6.13
CA TYR A 84 -8.68 1.77 4.71
C TYR A 84 -7.92 0.56 4.16
N MET A 85 -8.60 -0.24 3.35
CA MET A 85 -8.12 -1.51 2.82
C MET A 85 -8.46 -1.62 1.34
N ILE A 86 -7.57 -2.25 0.57
CA ILE A 86 -7.86 -2.66 -0.80
C ILE A 86 -8.43 -4.08 -0.76
N ASN A 87 -9.52 -4.30 -1.47
CA ASN A 87 -10.04 -5.61 -1.81
C ASN A 87 -10.27 -5.69 -3.33
N VAL A 88 -9.60 -6.61 -4.01
CA VAL A 88 -9.77 -6.85 -5.44
C VAL A 88 -10.66 -8.07 -5.63
N ASP A 89 -11.80 -7.87 -6.30
CA ASP A 89 -12.72 -8.94 -6.73
C ASP A 89 -12.41 -9.26 -8.20
N PHE A 90 -11.58 -10.26 -8.43
CA PHE A 90 -11.14 -10.64 -9.78
C PHE A 90 -12.30 -11.11 -10.65
N PRO A 91 -13.20 -12.00 -10.20
CA PRO A 91 -14.39 -12.40 -10.94
C PRO A 91 -15.27 -11.23 -11.40
N LYS A 92 -15.40 -10.19 -10.57
CA LYS A 92 -16.18 -9.00 -10.93
C LYS A 92 -15.33 -7.94 -11.63
N SER A 93 -14.02 -8.14 -11.74
CA SER A 93 -13.08 -7.17 -12.30
C SER A 93 -13.16 -5.79 -11.61
N MET A 94 -13.20 -5.78 -10.29
CA MET A 94 -13.39 -4.58 -9.46
C MET A 94 -12.29 -4.45 -8.41
N ILE A 95 -11.87 -3.21 -8.17
CA ILE A 95 -11.07 -2.81 -7.01
C ILE A 95 -12.01 -2.05 -6.07
N GLN A 96 -12.05 -2.46 -4.81
CA GLN A 96 -12.80 -1.79 -3.76
C GLN A 96 -11.81 -1.20 -2.76
N ILE A 97 -12.03 0.06 -2.40
CA ILE A 97 -11.41 0.68 -1.22
C ILE A 97 -12.46 0.60 -0.13
N LEU A 98 -12.19 -0.21 0.87
CA LEU A 98 -13.05 -0.39 2.05
C LEU A 98 -12.57 0.54 3.16
N ARG A 99 -13.51 1.06 3.97
CA ARG A 99 -13.23 1.81 5.20
C ARG A 99 -13.83 1.08 6.39
N PHE A 100 -13.00 0.68 7.33
CA PHE A 100 -13.44 0.26 8.66
C PHE A 100 -13.42 1.49 9.58
N ASP A 101 -14.57 1.82 10.15
CA ASP A 101 -14.70 2.91 11.11
C ASP A 101 -14.24 2.45 12.49
N CYS A 102 -13.26 3.16 13.08
CA CYS A 102 -12.67 2.78 14.36
C CYS A 102 -13.57 3.08 15.56
N GLU A 103 -14.65 3.85 15.41
CA GLU A 103 -15.59 4.19 16.48
C GLU A 103 -16.79 3.24 16.50
N ASP A 104 -17.44 3.06 15.35
CA ASP A 104 -18.64 2.22 15.25
C ASP A 104 -18.38 0.77 14.80
N HIS A 105 -17.12 0.47 14.44
CA HIS A 105 -16.61 -0.85 14.06
C HIS A 105 -17.31 -1.47 12.84
N LYS A 106 -17.80 -0.63 11.92
CA LYS A 106 -18.42 -1.08 10.67
C LYS A 106 -17.49 -0.92 9.49
N THR A 107 -17.68 -1.78 8.52
CA THR A 107 -16.95 -1.71 7.24
C THR A 107 -17.91 -1.30 6.15
N ASP A 108 -17.56 -0.25 5.43
CA ASP A 108 -18.31 0.26 4.28
C ASP A 108 -17.40 0.39 3.05
N ILE A 109 -17.99 0.37 1.87
CA ILE A 109 -17.28 0.66 0.63
C ILE A 109 -17.07 2.18 0.55
N HIS A 110 -15.81 2.61 0.58
CA HIS A 110 -15.44 4.02 0.43
C HIS A 110 -15.37 4.43 -1.04
N ALA A 111 -14.79 3.57 -1.88
CA ALA A 111 -14.74 3.78 -3.33
C ALA A 111 -14.68 2.45 -4.07
N GLU A 112 -15.16 2.47 -5.32
CA GLU A 112 -15.03 1.34 -6.26
C GLU A 112 -14.52 1.84 -7.61
N LEU A 113 -13.65 1.04 -8.22
CA LEU A 113 -13.18 1.30 -9.57
C LEU A 113 -13.00 -0.02 -10.33
N PRO A 114 -13.17 0.00 -11.68
CA PRO A 114 -12.89 -1.18 -12.47
C PRO A 114 -11.43 -1.61 -12.32
N LEU A 115 -11.15 -2.91 -12.31
CA LEU A 115 -9.77 -3.43 -12.28
C LEU A 115 -8.95 -2.91 -13.48
N SER A 116 -9.60 -2.63 -14.61
CA SER A 116 -8.97 -1.99 -15.78
C SER A 116 -8.52 -0.54 -15.56
N SER A 117 -8.78 0.05 -14.38
CA SER A 117 -8.24 1.36 -14.00
C SER A 117 -6.74 1.32 -13.76
N VAL A 118 -6.18 0.15 -13.51
CA VAL A 118 -4.76 -0.13 -13.41
C VAL A 118 -4.35 -1.14 -14.49
N LYS A 119 -3.06 -1.16 -14.83
CA LYS A 119 -2.54 -2.15 -15.78
C LYS A 119 -2.48 -3.54 -15.17
N ASP A 120 -2.10 -3.60 -13.93
CA ASP A 120 -1.96 -4.80 -13.08
C ASP A 120 -1.93 -4.36 -11.61
N CYS A 121 -1.91 -5.33 -10.70
CA CYS A 121 -1.87 -5.09 -9.26
C CYS A 121 -0.45 -4.98 -8.70
N TYR A 122 0.57 -4.80 -9.53
CA TYR A 122 1.96 -4.74 -9.07
C TYR A 122 2.21 -3.51 -8.19
N ASN A 123 2.62 -3.73 -6.94
CA ASN A 123 2.75 -2.68 -5.91
C ASN A 123 1.53 -1.75 -5.83
N LEU A 124 0.34 -2.30 -5.98
CA LEU A 124 -0.91 -1.57 -5.80
C LEU A 124 -1.14 -1.36 -4.30
N ARG A 125 -1.13 -0.10 -3.85
CA ARG A 125 -1.25 0.23 -2.43
C ARG A 125 -2.01 1.53 -2.19
N LEU A 126 -2.45 1.72 -0.93
CA LEU A 126 -2.98 3.00 -0.45
C LEU A 126 -1.87 3.83 0.20
N ASP A 127 -1.92 5.13 -0.04
CA ASP A 127 -1.15 6.17 0.63
C ASP A 127 -2.12 7.15 1.30
N VAL A 128 -1.71 7.83 2.37
CA VAL A 128 -2.65 8.55 3.27
C VAL A 128 -2.53 10.08 3.26
N THR A 129 -1.62 10.68 2.50
CA THR A 129 -1.36 12.13 2.53
C THR A 129 -1.51 12.85 1.18
N PRO A 130 -2.69 12.88 0.56
CA PRO A 130 -4.02 12.36 0.95
C PRO A 130 -4.22 10.88 0.63
N LEU A 131 -5.39 10.34 1.06
CA LEU A 131 -5.75 8.96 0.71
C LEU A 131 -5.78 8.78 -0.81
N THR A 132 -4.95 7.89 -1.31
CA THR A 132 -4.66 7.75 -2.73
C THR A 132 -4.37 6.29 -3.04
N LEU A 133 -4.90 5.77 -4.14
CA LEU A 133 -4.54 4.45 -4.66
C LEU A 133 -3.44 4.62 -5.70
N THR A 134 -2.28 4.05 -5.42
CA THR A 134 -1.10 4.12 -6.28
C THR A 134 -0.71 2.75 -6.81
N ARG A 135 -0.10 2.72 -7.97
CA ARG A 135 0.54 1.55 -8.57
C ARG A 135 1.92 1.94 -9.07
N GLN A 136 2.91 1.10 -8.81
CA GLN A 136 4.26 1.30 -9.30
C GLN A 136 4.84 0.02 -9.90
N SER A 137 5.55 0.12 -11.02
CA SER A 137 6.35 -0.98 -11.57
C SER A 137 7.77 -0.53 -11.86
N SER A 138 8.73 -1.10 -11.13
CA SER A 138 10.16 -0.89 -11.36
C SER A 138 10.62 -1.50 -12.69
N GLY A 139 10.07 -2.64 -13.09
CA GLY A 139 10.39 -3.28 -14.36
C GLY A 139 10.00 -2.47 -15.60
N GLU A 140 8.99 -1.61 -15.47
CA GLU A 140 8.51 -0.71 -16.52
C GLU A 140 8.89 0.75 -16.28
N ASN A 141 9.51 1.05 -15.14
CA ASN A 141 9.75 2.41 -14.68
C ASN A 141 8.49 3.28 -14.77
N SER A 142 7.36 2.77 -14.28
CA SER A 142 6.06 3.43 -14.38
C SER A 142 5.43 3.64 -13.01
N PHE A 143 4.84 4.81 -12.83
CA PHE A 143 4.05 5.18 -11.67
C PHE A 143 2.66 5.63 -12.12
N GLN A 144 1.65 5.31 -11.33
CA GLN A 144 0.26 5.68 -11.57
C GLN A 144 -0.44 6.01 -10.26
N ILE A 145 -1.21 7.10 -10.24
CA ILE A 145 -2.32 7.30 -9.32
C ILE A 145 -3.58 6.84 -10.03
N ALA A 146 -4.29 5.87 -9.45
CA ALA A 146 -5.50 5.32 -10.03
C ALA A 146 -6.78 5.95 -9.44
N TRP A 147 -6.69 6.50 -8.22
CA TRP A 147 -7.79 7.14 -7.49
C TRP A 147 -7.23 8.08 -6.39
N PRO A 148 -7.89 9.23 -6.04
CA PRO A 148 -9.12 9.75 -6.62
C PRO A 148 -8.94 10.40 -8.00
N GLU A 149 -7.84 11.05 -8.27
CA GLU A 149 -7.45 11.56 -9.58
C GLU A 149 -6.72 10.48 -10.39
N LYS A 150 -6.69 10.65 -11.70
CA LYS A 150 -5.96 9.73 -12.57
C LYS A 150 -4.75 10.42 -13.18
N THR A 151 -3.57 9.94 -12.82
CA THR A 151 -2.32 10.35 -13.44
C THR A 151 -1.39 9.17 -13.66
N ALA A 152 -0.55 9.24 -14.68
CA ALA A 152 0.46 8.22 -14.93
C ALA A 152 1.65 8.85 -15.68
N PHE A 153 2.86 8.45 -15.28
CA PHE A 153 4.09 8.90 -15.94
C PHE A 153 5.19 7.84 -15.81
N ARG A 154 6.27 8.06 -16.54
CA ARG A 154 7.48 7.25 -16.44
C ARG A 154 8.41 7.82 -15.39
N MET A 155 8.91 6.94 -14.55
CA MET A 155 10.00 7.20 -13.61
C MET A 155 11.35 6.98 -14.34
N GLU A 156 12.43 7.44 -13.75
CA GLU A 156 13.77 7.00 -14.13
C GLU A 156 14.10 5.62 -13.55
N ALA A 157 15.17 5.01 -14.04
CA ALA A 157 15.67 3.78 -13.44
C ALA A 157 16.09 4.03 -11.98
N HIS A 158 15.89 3.02 -11.14
CA HIS A 158 16.22 3.07 -9.71
C HIS A 158 15.40 4.08 -8.88
N GLU A 159 14.31 4.61 -9.42
CA GLU A 159 13.34 5.36 -8.64
C GLU A 159 12.28 4.43 -8.04
N SER A 160 11.94 4.70 -6.77
CA SER A 160 10.85 4.04 -6.06
C SER A 160 9.99 5.07 -5.34
N PHE A 161 8.67 5.03 -5.59
CA PHE A 161 7.73 5.93 -4.91
C PHE A 161 7.71 5.63 -3.42
N PHE A 162 7.89 6.66 -2.63
CA PHE A 162 7.94 6.56 -1.19
C PHE A 162 6.65 7.06 -0.54
N LEU A 163 6.30 8.35 -0.76
CA LEU A 163 5.10 8.96 -0.19
C LEU A 163 4.58 10.11 -1.07
N ARG A 164 3.34 10.52 -0.80
CA ARG A 164 2.72 11.72 -1.33
C ARG A 164 2.50 12.74 -0.21
N ASP A 165 2.72 14.02 -0.48
CA ASP A 165 2.32 15.13 0.38
C ASP A 165 1.61 16.20 -0.48
N GLY A 166 0.29 16.22 -0.39
CA GLY A 166 -0.55 17.08 -1.21
C GLY A 166 -0.34 16.86 -2.71
N GLU A 167 0.28 17.83 -3.39
CA GLU A 167 0.60 17.75 -4.83
C GLU A 167 2.04 17.30 -5.11
N LYS A 168 2.82 17.01 -4.08
CA LYS A 168 4.19 16.54 -4.20
C LYS A 168 4.26 15.02 -4.05
N LEU A 169 5.01 14.40 -4.93
CA LEU A 169 5.32 12.98 -4.94
C LEU A 169 6.81 12.79 -4.66
N PHE A 170 7.14 12.02 -3.65
CA PHE A 170 8.52 11.78 -3.21
C PHE A 170 8.95 10.38 -3.65
N PHE A 171 10.08 10.31 -4.33
CA PHE A 171 10.67 9.07 -4.82
C PHE A 171 12.08 8.94 -4.26
N ASN A 172 12.42 7.78 -3.74
CA ASN A 172 13.81 7.44 -3.45
C ASN A 172 14.48 6.99 -4.73
N LYS A 173 15.67 7.50 -4.98
CA LYS A 173 16.50 7.09 -6.11
C LYS A 173 17.88 6.71 -5.63
N TRP A 174 18.33 5.52 -5.99
CA TRP A 174 19.63 5.03 -5.58
C TRP A 174 20.59 4.90 -6.76
N TYR A 175 21.86 5.02 -6.46
CA TYR A 175 22.95 4.91 -7.40
C TYR A 175 24.01 3.96 -6.84
N GLU A 176 24.49 3.08 -7.69
CA GLU A 176 25.60 2.19 -7.42
C GLU A 176 26.69 2.46 -8.44
N GLU A 177 27.88 2.80 -7.98
CA GLU A 177 29.01 3.16 -8.81
C GLU A 177 30.25 2.37 -8.38
N GLY A 178 31.10 1.97 -9.35
CA GLY A 178 32.34 1.24 -9.09
C GLY A 178 32.14 -0.24 -8.80
N GLU A 179 33.23 -0.92 -8.55
CA GLU A 179 33.29 -2.35 -8.20
C GLU A 179 34.28 -2.61 -7.08
N GLY A 180 34.06 -3.66 -6.28
CA GLY A 180 34.97 -4.11 -5.23
C GLY A 180 35.25 -3.03 -4.20
N ALA A 181 36.53 -2.64 -4.05
CA ALA A 181 36.95 -1.64 -3.05
C ALA A 181 36.54 -0.19 -3.41
N ASP A 182 36.21 0.06 -4.67
CA ASP A 182 35.78 1.38 -5.17
C ASP A 182 34.24 1.49 -5.26
N TYR A 183 33.51 0.49 -4.78
CA TYR A 183 32.05 0.53 -4.75
C TYR A 183 31.55 1.70 -3.89
N ARG A 184 30.63 2.48 -4.43
CA ARG A 184 29.94 3.59 -3.77
C ARG A 184 28.46 3.47 -3.97
N TYR A 185 27.72 3.66 -2.89
CA TYR A 185 26.28 3.76 -2.86
C TYR A 185 25.88 5.17 -2.42
N ARG A 186 24.90 5.75 -3.09
CA ARG A 186 24.29 7.02 -2.68
C ARG A 186 22.80 7.01 -2.99
N GLU A 187 22.08 7.79 -2.23
CA GLU A 187 20.64 8.00 -2.38
C GLU A 187 20.35 9.48 -2.59
N GLU A 188 19.26 9.71 -3.31
CA GLU A 188 18.65 11.03 -3.51
C GLU A 188 17.14 10.90 -3.40
N THR A 189 16.48 11.92 -2.87
CA THR A 189 15.04 12.06 -2.94
C THR A 189 14.66 12.92 -4.13
N VAL A 190 13.94 12.36 -5.08
CA VAL A 190 13.40 13.08 -6.25
C VAL A 190 11.96 13.49 -5.93
N VAL A 191 11.71 14.80 -5.94
CA VAL A 191 10.36 15.35 -5.75
C VAL A 191 9.76 15.67 -7.11
N ARG A 192 8.55 15.12 -7.35
CA ARG A 192 7.81 15.35 -8.60
C ARG A 192 6.45 15.99 -8.32
N ASP A 193 5.94 16.74 -9.29
CA ASP A 193 4.53 17.16 -9.31
C ASP A 193 3.61 16.02 -9.78
N LEU A 194 2.30 16.23 -9.72
CA LEU A 194 1.30 15.23 -10.16
C LEU A 194 1.35 14.94 -11.67
N SER A 195 2.05 15.75 -12.46
CA SER A 195 2.30 15.52 -13.89
C SER A 195 3.57 14.69 -14.14
N GLY A 196 4.32 14.39 -13.08
CA GLY A 196 5.57 13.65 -13.13
C GLY A 196 6.81 14.50 -13.44
N ASN A 197 6.68 15.84 -13.49
CA ASN A 197 7.85 16.71 -13.67
C ASN A 197 8.66 16.74 -12.38
N VAL A 198 9.99 16.62 -12.49
CA VAL A 198 10.90 16.81 -11.36
C VAL A 198 10.90 18.27 -10.95
N THR A 199 10.55 18.56 -9.71
CA THR A 199 10.49 19.90 -9.13
C THR A 199 11.68 20.17 -8.21
N GLU A 200 12.22 19.12 -7.57
CA GLU A 200 13.33 19.22 -6.63
C GLU A 200 14.10 17.90 -6.58
N ILE A 201 15.38 17.97 -6.26
CA ILE A 201 16.23 16.80 -5.92
C ILE A 201 16.95 17.15 -4.63
N LEU A 202 16.77 16.31 -3.63
CA LEU A 202 17.38 16.45 -2.30
C LEU A 202 18.43 15.35 -2.12
N PRO A 203 19.63 15.65 -1.58
CA PRO A 203 20.59 14.60 -1.24
C PRO A 203 20.05 13.80 -0.05
N GLY A 204 20.28 12.48 -0.06
CA GLY A 204 19.82 11.59 1.01
C GLY A 204 18.34 11.22 0.90
N ASP A 205 17.74 10.88 2.03
CA ASP A 205 16.42 10.29 2.13
C ASP A 205 15.43 11.18 2.89
N VAL A 206 14.14 10.88 2.76
CA VAL A 206 13.07 11.50 3.55
C VAL A 206 12.36 10.44 4.39
N MET A 207 11.85 10.84 5.54
CA MET A 207 11.12 9.97 6.45
C MET A 207 9.81 10.63 6.86
N LEU A 208 8.71 9.88 6.76
CA LEU A 208 7.43 10.29 7.33
C LEU A 208 7.43 9.97 8.82
N MET A 209 7.26 11.00 9.64
CA MET A 209 7.21 10.89 11.09
C MET A 209 5.80 10.51 11.57
N PRO A 210 5.67 9.95 12.81
CA PRO A 210 4.37 9.54 13.34
C PRO A 210 3.34 10.67 13.49
N ASP A 211 3.79 11.92 13.57
CA ASP A 211 2.94 13.13 13.63
C ASP A 211 2.58 13.69 12.25
N GLY A 212 3.04 13.03 11.17
CA GLY A 212 2.81 13.45 9.78
C GLY A 212 3.85 14.44 9.25
N GLU A 213 4.86 14.85 10.05
CA GLU A 213 5.98 15.64 9.51
C GLU A 213 6.85 14.79 8.57
N ILE A 214 7.39 15.44 7.54
CA ILE A 214 8.40 14.82 6.65
C ILE A 214 9.76 15.37 7.04
N TRP A 215 10.63 14.47 7.49
CA TRP A 215 12.00 14.81 7.81
C TRP A 215 12.93 14.48 6.63
N HIS A 216 13.83 15.40 6.32
CA HIS A 216 14.90 15.19 5.33
C HIS A 216 16.18 14.79 6.05
N LEU A 217 16.75 13.67 5.64
CA LEU A 217 17.97 13.05 6.18
C LEU A 217 19.09 13.19 5.13
N GLY A 218 19.87 14.28 5.19
CA GLY A 218 20.92 14.57 4.23
C GLY A 218 22.20 15.11 4.86
#